data_fa0feb37a5ac22b7cf87f0aaf8494f88
#
_entry.id   fa0feb37a5ac22b7cf87f0aaf8494f88
#
_cell.length_a   1.000
_cell.length_b   1.000
_cell.length_c   1.000
_cell.angle_alpha   90.00
_cell.angle_beta   90.00
_cell.angle_gamma   90.00
#
_symmetry.space_group_name_H-M   'P 1'
#
loop_
_entity.id
_entity.type
_entity.pdbx_description
1 polymer ?
#
loop_
_entity_poly.entity_id
_entity_poly.type
_entity_poly.pdbx_seq_one_letter_code
_entity_poly.pdbx_strand_id
1 'polypeptide(L)'
;MASSSAPPATVSPATAGPGQGFGFASKTKKKHFVQQKVKVFRAADPLVGVFLWGVAHSINELSQVPPPVMLLPDDFKASSKIKVNNHLFHRENLPSHFKFKEYCPQVFRNLRDRFGIDDQDYLVSLTRSPPSESEGSDGRFLISYDRTLVIKEVSSEDIADMHSNLSNYHQYIVKCHGNTLLPQFLGMYRVSVDNEDCYMLVMRNMFSHRLPVHRKYDLKGSLVSREASDKEKVKELPTLKDMDFLNKNQKVYIGEEEKKVFLEKLKRDVEFLVQLKIMDYSLLLGIHDIIRGSEPEEEGPAREEEAEGEGDCGLTGPPALVGSYGTSPEGIGGYIHSHRPLGPGEFESFIDVYAIRSAEGAPQKEVYFMGLIDILTQYDAKKKAAHAAKTVKHGAGAEISTVHPEQYAKRFLDFITNIFA
;
A
#
# COMPACT_ATOMS: atom_id res chain seq x y z
N MET A 1 26.63 50.59 -64.33
CA MET A 1 27.01 49.82 -65.54
C MET A 1 26.46 48.41 -65.28
N ALA A 2 25.36 48.16 -65.80
CA ALA A 2 25.07 47.36 -66.99
C ALA A 2 25.29 45.86 -66.68
N SER A 3 24.35 45.10 -66.72
CA SER A 3 23.28 44.66 -67.57
C SER A 3 23.31 43.15 -67.63
N SER A 4 22.22 42.54 -67.39
CA SER A 4 21.28 41.84 -68.28
C SER A 4 21.70 40.36 -68.45
N SER A 5 20.88 39.38 -68.55
CA SER A 5 19.50 39.25 -68.97
C SER A 5 19.09 37.76 -68.80
N ALA A 6 17.82 37.57 -68.51
CA ALA A 6 17.13 36.31 -68.71
C ALA A 6 16.74 36.18 -70.24
N PRO A 7 15.92 35.27 -70.63
CA PRO A 7 15.55 33.87 -70.49
C PRO A 7 15.59 33.15 -71.87
N PRO A 8 14.75 32.26 -72.35
CA PRO A 8 13.63 31.47 -71.80
C PRO A 8 13.51 30.04 -72.38
N ALA A 9 12.44 29.42 -71.91
CA ALA A 9 11.38 28.74 -72.65
C ALA A 9 11.45 27.23 -72.83
N THR A 10 10.44 26.66 -72.31
CA THR A 10 9.34 25.86 -72.90
C THR A 10 9.72 24.54 -73.52
N VAL A 11 9.04 23.53 -73.12
CA VAL A 11 7.86 22.91 -73.71
C VAL A 11 7.44 21.65 -72.96
N SER A 12 6.17 21.57 -72.57
CA SER A 12 5.44 20.35 -72.34
C SER A 12 5.06 19.72 -73.69
N PRO A 13 4.48 18.52 -73.78
CA PRO A 13 3.58 17.82 -72.89
C PRO A 13 3.62 16.27 -72.85
N ALA A 14 2.94 15.78 -71.85
CA ALA A 14 2.02 14.63 -71.81
C ALA A 14 2.46 13.24 -72.23
N THR A 15 2.29 12.35 -71.29
CA THR A 15 1.26 11.31 -71.46
C THR A 15 1.03 10.62 -70.09
N ALA A 16 -0.24 10.42 -69.86
CA ALA A 16 -0.78 9.77 -68.67
C ALA A 16 -0.48 8.26 -68.67
N GLY A 17 -0.08 7.76 -67.52
CA GLY A 17 -0.07 6.33 -67.21
C GLY A 17 -0.62 6.14 -65.81
N PRO A 18 -1.39 5.09 -65.54
CA PRO A 18 -2.34 4.99 -64.45
C PRO A 18 -1.65 4.77 -63.10
N GLY A 19 -2.27 5.30 -62.08
CA GLY A 19 -2.03 5.30 -60.67
C GLY A 19 -1.28 4.14 -60.05
N GLN A 20 -0.22 4.49 -59.38
CA GLN A 20 0.25 3.74 -58.23
C GLN A 20 0.00 4.61 -57.01
N GLY A 21 -0.94 4.14 -56.19
CA GLY A 21 -1.26 4.73 -54.94
C GLY A 21 -0.02 4.85 -54.07
N PHE A 22 0.28 6.06 -53.66
CA PHE A 22 1.23 6.27 -52.56
C PHE A 22 0.62 5.69 -51.30
N GLY A 23 0.96 4.42 -51.02
CA GLY A 23 0.76 3.85 -49.72
C GLY A 23 1.53 4.66 -48.68
N PHE A 24 0.81 5.39 -47.90
CA PHE A 24 1.36 5.90 -46.65
C PHE A 24 1.89 4.69 -45.89
N ALA A 25 3.21 4.52 -45.86
CA ALA A 25 3.87 3.62 -44.95
C ALA A 25 3.52 4.08 -43.55
N SER A 26 2.46 3.53 -43.00
CA SER A 26 2.20 3.65 -41.57
C SER A 26 3.42 3.11 -40.87
N LYS A 27 4.14 3.95 -40.15
CA LYS A 27 5.17 3.53 -39.24
C LYS A 27 4.50 2.59 -38.24
N THR A 28 4.50 1.30 -38.55
CA THR A 28 4.17 0.27 -37.60
C THR A 28 5.17 0.43 -36.46
N LYS A 29 4.75 1.08 -35.39
CA LYS A 29 5.48 1.04 -34.12
C LYS A 29 5.71 -0.44 -33.85
N LYS A 30 6.95 -0.87 -33.83
CA LYS A 30 7.32 -2.23 -33.45
C LYS A 30 6.62 -2.50 -32.12
N LYS A 31 5.59 -3.32 -32.16
CA LYS A 31 4.96 -3.81 -30.92
C LYS A 31 6.06 -4.59 -30.23
N HIS A 32 6.55 -4.10 -29.11
CA HIS A 32 7.38 -4.88 -28.23
C HIS A 32 6.53 -6.03 -27.73
N PHE A 33 6.75 -7.20 -28.28
CA PHE A 33 6.27 -8.43 -27.69
C PHE A 33 7.05 -8.61 -26.40
N VAL A 34 6.42 -8.32 -25.29
CA VAL A 34 6.90 -8.78 -24.00
C VAL A 34 6.79 -10.30 -24.04
N GLN A 35 7.91 -10.97 -24.22
CA GLN A 35 7.96 -12.43 -24.08
C GLN A 35 7.57 -12.75 -22.64
N GLN A 36 6.38 -13.27 -22.52
CA GLN A 36 5.75 -13.49 -21.25
C GLN A 36 6.31 -14.76 -20.60
N LYS A 37 7.35 -14.60 -19.80
CA LYS A 37 7.63 -15.54 -18.70
C LYS A 37 6.75 -15.25 -17.48
N VAL A 38 5.76 -14.39 -17.63
CA VAL A 38 4.87 -13.97 -16.55
C VAL A 38 3.81 -15.05 -16.38
N LYS A 39 3.73 -15.62 -15.20
CA LYS A 39 2.60 -16.46 -14.80
C LYS A 39 1.31 -15.69 -15.07
N VAL A 40 0.37 -16.33 -15.72
CA VAL A 40 -0.96 -15.76 -15.93
C VAL A 40 -1.62 -15.64 -14.56
N PHE A 41 -1.87 -14.42 -14.13
CA PHE A 41 -2.50 -14.17 -12.84
C PHE A 41 -3.99 -14.51 -12.95
N ARG A 42 -4.43 -15.51 -12.23
CA ARG A 42 -5.83 -15.87 -12.11
C ARG A 42 -6.46 -15.01 -11.02
N ALA A 43 -6.82 -13.79 -11.35
CA ALA A 43 -7.70 -12.99 -10.52
C ALA A 43 -9.10 -13.06 -11.11
N ALA A 44 -10.10 -13.35 -10.29
CA ALA A 44 -11.50 -13.31 -10.70
C ALA A 44 -11.94 -11.89 -11.08
N ASP A 45 -11.28 -10.87 -10.52
CA ASP A 45 -11.52 -9.46 -10.78
C ASP A 45 -10.56 -8.94 -11.86
N PRO A 46 -11.06 -8.45 -12.99
CA PRO A 46 -10.24 -7.91 -14.08
C PRO A 46 -9.34 -6.74 -13.63
N LEU A 47 -9.82 -5.92 -12.71
CA LEU A 47 -9.06 -4.78 -12.18
C LEU A 47 -7.81 -5.26 -11.43
N VAL A 48 -7.95 -6.25 -10.57
CA VAL A 48 -6.84 -6.86 -9.83
C VAL A 48 -5.88 -7.54 -10.81
N GLY A 49 -6.38 -8.24 -11.80
CA GLY A 49 -5.57 -8.88 -12.84
C GLY A 49 -4.70 -7.86 -13.59
N VAL A 50 -5.26 -6.75 -14.01
CA VAL A 50 -4.53 -5.66 -14.68
C VAL A 50 -3.50 -5.03 -13.75
N PHE A 51 -3.86 -4.81 -12.50
CA PHE A 51 -2.94 -4.28 -11.49
C PHE A 51 -1.71 -5.17 -11.32
N LEU A 52 -1.91 -6.47 -11.11
CA LEU A 52 -0.81 -7.43 -10.94
C LEU A 52 0.08 -7.52 -12.19
N TRP A 53 -0.53 -7.56 -13.36
CA TRP A 53 0.19 -7.54 -14.64
C TRP A 53 1.03 -6.26 -14.77
N GLY A 54 0.45 -5.12 -14.47
CA GLY A 54 1.11 -3.82 -14.57
C GLY A 54 2.29 -3.68 -13.62
N VAL A 55 2.13 -4.11 -12.38
CA VAL A 55 3.23 -4.12 -11.39
C VAL A 55 4.35 -5.04 -11.86
N ALA A 56 4.04 -6.23 -12.34
CA ALA A 56 5.03 -7.16 -12.89
C ALA A 56 5.81 -6.54 -14.05
N HIS A 57 5.09 -5.89 -14.96
CA HIS A 57 5.70 -5.20 -16.09
C HIS A 57 6.63 -4.06 -15.61
N SER A 58 6.16 -3.22 -14.70
CA SER A 58 6.94 -2.09 -14.16
C SER A 58 8.22 -2.55 -13.45
N ILE A 59 8.14 -3.56 -12.60
CA ILE A 59 9.31 -4.10 -11.90
C ILE A 59 10.31 -4.72 -12.88
N ASN A 60 9.84 -5.43 -13.91
CA ASN A 60 10.71 -5.99 -14.93
C ASN A 60 11.40 -4.90 -15.75
N GLU A 61 10.71 -3.83 -16.14
CA GLU A 61 11.30 -2.68 -16.83
C GLU A 61 12.36 -1.98 -15.94
N LEU A 62 12.05 -1.74 -14.66
CA LEU A 62 12.98 -1.14 -13.71
C LEU A 62 14.23 -1.99 -13.50
N SER A 63 14.12 -3.31 -13.54
CA SER A 63 15.25 -4.23 -13.36
C SER A 63 16.29 -4.13 -14.51
N GLN A 64 15.88 -3.61 -15.67
CA GLN A 64 16.76 -3.40 -16.82
C GLN A 64 17.56 -2.09 -16.74
N VAL A 65 17.22 -1.23 -15.80
CA VAL A 65 17.84 0.08 -15.63
C VAL A 65 18.50 0.15 -14.25
N PRO A 66 19.78 0.54 -14.16
CA PRO A 66 20.42 0.73 -12.86
C PRO A 66 19.71 1.86 -12.09
N PRO A 67 19.65 1.77 -10.74
CA PRO A 67 19.11 2.86 -9.94
C PRO A 67 19.88 4.16 -10.20
N PRO A 68 19.19 5.32 -10.29
CA PRO A 68 19.89 6.59 -10.41
C PRO A 68 20.72 6.86 -9.15
N VAL A 69 21.86 7.51 -9.33
CA VAL A 69 22.74 7.91 -8.20
C VAL A 69 22.01 8.88 -7.28
N MET A 70 21.15 9.72 -7.85
CA MET A 70 20.40 10.74 -7.13
C MET A 70 19.05 10.95 -7.81
N LEU A 71 17.98 11.11 -7.01
CA LEU A 71 16.69 11.53 -7.53
C LEU A 71 16.69 13.01 -7.89
N LEU A 72 16.11 13.33 -9.04
CA LEU A 72 15.95 14.68 -9.54
C LEU A 72 14.49 15.16 -9.33
N PRO A 73 14.23 16.47 -9.35
CA PRO A 73 12.86 17.00 -9.24
C PRO A 73 11.87 16.40 -10.24
N ASP A 74 12.34 16.07 -11.46
CA ASP A 74 11.51 15.45 -12.48
C ASP A 74 11.08 14.01 -12.15
N ASP A 75 11.85 13.29 -11.33
CA ASP A 75 11.46 11.95 -10.87
C ASP A 75 10.19 11.96 -10.03
N PHE A 76 9.92 13.07 -9.32
CA PHE A 76 8.72 13.29 -8.53
C PHE A 76 7.48 13.68 -9.36
N LYS A 77 7.65 13.93 -10.65
CA LYS A 77 6.59 14.24 -11.62
C LYS A 77 6.44 13.17 -12.69
N ALA A 78 7.40 12.27 -12.79
CA ALA A 78 7.44 11.24 -13.81
C ALA A 78 6.32 10.21 -13.63
N SER A 79 5.93 9.61 -14.73
CA SER A 79 5.02 8.46 -14.73
C SER A 79 5.33 7.54 -15.89
N SER A 80 5.16 6.24 -15.67
CA SER A 80 5.17 5.23 -16.72
C SER A 80 3.72 4.89 -17.09
N LYS A 81 3.39 4.89 -18.37
CA LYS A 81 2.05 4.61 -18.87
C LYS A 81 2.09 3.49 -19.90
N ILE A 82 1.22 2.53 -19.74
CA ILE A 82 1.04 1.43 -20.68
C ILE A 82 -0.43 1.42 -21.08
N LYS A 83 -0.66 1.36 -22.39
CA LYS A 83 -1.99 1.12 -22.96
C LYS A 83 -1.95 -0.17 -23.72
N VAL A 84 -2.77 -1.11 -23.33
CA VAL A 84 -2.90 -2.40 -24.01
C VAL A 84 -4.21 -2.42 -24.78
N ASN A 85 -4.08 -2.58 -26.11
CA ASN A 85 -5.16 -2.91 -27.03
C ASN A 85 -4.80 -4.26 -27.64
N ASN A 86 -5.20 -5.34 -27.01
CA ASN A 86 -4.69 -6.63 -27.43
C ASN A 86 -5.79 -7.66 -27.61
N HIS A 87 -5.88 -8.18 -28.84
CA HIS A 87 -6.71 -9.32 -29.18
C HIS A 87 -6.01 -10.66 -28.94
N LEU A 88 -4.72 -10.64 -28.53
CA LEU A 88 -3.84 -11.80 -28.39
C LEU A 88 -3.67 -12.28 -26.94
N PHE A 89 -4.10 -11.50 -25.93
CA PHE A 89 -4.12 -11.98 -24.56
C PHE A 89 -5.33 -12.90 -24.33
N HIS A 90 -5.13 -13.95 -23.58
CA HIS A 90 -6.19 -14.86 -23.20
C HIS A 90 -7.34 -14.07 -22.56
N ARG A 91 -8.49 -14.06 -23.25
CA ARG A 91 -9.70 -13.33 -22.84
C ARG A 91 -10.21 -13.73 -21.46
N GLU A 92 -9.76 -14.87 -20.95
CA GLU A 92 -10.19 -15.42 -19.66
C GLU A 92 -9.54 -14.74 -18.45
N ASN A 93 -8.40 -14.04 -18.62
CA ASN A 93 -7.61 -13.54 -17.51
C ASN A 93 -7.38 -12.02 -17.49
N LEU A 94 -7.40 -11.36 -18.64
CA LEU A 94 -7.20 -9.92 -18.75
C LEU A 94 -8.16 -9.31 -19.77
N PRO A 95 -8.66 -8.07 -19.54
CA PRO A 95 -9.45 -7.35 -20.52
C PRO A 95 -8.68 -7.13 -21.82
N SER A 96 -9.39 -7.06 -22.94
CA SER A 96 -8.77 -6.76 -24.25
C SER A 96 -8.22 -5.34 -24.34
N HIS A 97 -8.76 -4.42 -23.56
CA HIS A 97 -8.38 -3.02 -23.51
C HIS A 97 -8.22 -2.58 -22.06
N PHE A 98 -7.03 -2.12 -21.70
CA PHE A 98 -6.77 -1.54 -20.41
C PHE A 98 -5.61 -0.53 -20.45
N LYS A 99 -5.53 0.30 -19.43
CA LYS A 99 -4.41 1.20 -19.20
C LYS A 99 -3.85 0.94 -17.81
N PHE A 100 -2.54 1.03 -17.70
CA PHE A 100 -1.83 0.98 -16.43
C PHE A 100 -0.87 2.15 -16.35
N LYS A 101 -0.87 2.82 -15.21
CA LYS A 101 0.05 3.93 -14.94
C LYS A 101 0.72 3.71 -13.60
N GLU A 102 2.03 3.81 -13.58
CA GLU A 102 2.84 3.90 -12.37
C GLU A 102 3.28 5.34 -12.16
N TYR A 103 3.05 5.87 -10.97
CA TYR A 103 3.48 7.21 -10.58
C TYR A 103 4.88 7.16 -9.96
N CYS A 104 5.75 8.06 -10.39
CA CYS A 104 7.09 8.27 -9.82
C CYS A 104 7.87 6.97 -9.59
N PRO A 105 8.10 6.15 -10.63
CA PRO A 105 8.66 4.81 -10.47
C PRO A 105 10.03 4.81 -9.78
N GLN A 106 10.91 5.76 -10.07
CA GLN A 106 12.23 5.83 -9.46
C GLN A 106 12.18 6.25 -7.98
N VAL A 107 11.24 7.12 -7.63
CA VAL A 107 11.03 7.53 -6.23
C VAL A 107 10.57 6.36 -5.38
N PHE A 108 9.56 5.61 -5.83
CA PHE A 108 9.06 4.46 -5.09
C PHE A 108 10.06 3.29 -5.09
N ARG A 109 10.85 3.11 -6.13
CA ARG A 109 11.97 2.18 -6.12
C ARG A 109 12.97 2.53 -5.02
N ASN A 110 13.33 3.80 -4.88
CA ASN A 110 14.21 4.26 -3.82
C ASN A 110 13.58 4.11 -2.44
N LEU A 111 12.29 4.39 -2.28
CA LEU A 111 11.57 4.17 -1.03
C LEU A 111 11.54 2.69 -0.63
N ARG A 112 11.28 1.77 -1.57
CA ARG A 112 11.37 0.34 -1.28
C ARG A 112 12.76 -0.06 -0.78
N ASP A 113 13.80 0.42 -1.42
CA ASP A 113 15.19 0.19 -0.99
C ASP A 113 15.45 0.73 0.43
N ARG A 114 15.01 1.95 0.71
CA ARG A 114 15.11 2.59 2.03
C ARG A 114 14.37 1.83 3.13
N PHE A 115 13.30 1.15 2.79
CA PHE A 115 12.54 0.30 3.72
C PHE A 115 13.02 -1.16 3.76
N GLY A 116 14.11 -1.47 3.08
CA GLY A 116 14.71 -2.80 3.07
C GLY A 116 13.89 -3.84 2.29
N ILE A 117 13.11 -3.40 1.30
CA ILE A 117 12.29 -4.28 0.46
C ILE A 117 12.94 -4.40 -0.92
N ASP A 118 13.37 -5.62 -1.25
CA ASP A 118 13.86 -5.96 -2.58
C ASP A 118 12.73 -5.95 -3.60
N ASP A 119 13.01 -5.44 -4.82
CA ASP A 119 11.99 -5.32 -5.86
C ASP A 119 11.43 -6.66 -6.32
N GLN A 120 12.23 -7.73 -6.34
CA GLN A 120 11.75 -9.07 -6.69
C GLN A 120 10.87 -9.64 -5.57
N ASP A 121 11.23 -9.44 -4.32
CA ASP A 121 10.41 -9.84 -3.18
C ASP A 121 9.08 -9.09 -3.15
N TYR A 122 9.09 -7.79 -3.48
CA TYR A 122 7.89 -6.98 -3.65
C TYR A 122 6.98 -7.54 -4.74
N LEU A 123 7.55 -7.87 -5.89
CA LEU A 123 6.81 -8.46 -7.02
C LEU A 123 6.23 -9.84 -6.64
N VAL A 124 7.01 -10.71 -6.03
CA VAL A 124 6.57 -12.05 -5.63
C VAL A 124 5.45 -11.97 -4.60
N SER A 125 5.58 -11.10 -3.60
CA SER A 125 4.54 -10.90 -2.57
C SER A 125 3.20 -10.47 -3.18
N LEU A 126 3.20 -9.62 -4.20
CA LEU A 126 1.98 -9.17 -4.88
C LEU A 126 1.41 -10.19 -5.87
N THR A 127 2.27 -10.97 -6.53
CA THR A 127 1.88 -11.65 -7.78
C THR A 127 1.92 -13.18 -7.75
N ARG A 128 2.54 -13.79 -6.76
CA ARG A 128 2.61 -15.26 -6.69
C ARG A 128 1.24 -15.91 -6.55
N SER A 129 0.39 -15.31 -5.74
CA SER A 129 -1.02 -15.63 -5.65
C SER A 129 -1.81 -14.34 -5.59
N PRO A 130 -3.05 -14.28 -6.07
CA PRO A 130 -3.85 -13.08 -6.01
C PRO A 130 -4.02 -12.59 -4.57
N PRO A 131 -3.97 -11.26 -4.34
CA PRO A 131 -4.29 -10.70 -3.03
C PRO A 131 -5.76 -10.96 -2.68
N SER A 132 -6.03 -11.09 -1.39
CA SER A 132 -7.38 -11.28 -0.85
C SER A 132 -7.99 -9.96 -0.43
N GLU A 133 -9.31 -9.83 -0.56
CA GLU A 133 -10.03 -8.69 -0.02
C GLU A 133 -10.03 -8.74 1.50
N SER A 134 -9.81 -7.58 2.12
CA SER A 134 -9.94 -7.37 3.54
C SER A 134 -11.07 -6.40 3.80
N GLU A 135 -11.89 -6.67 4.81
CA GLU A 135 -12.92 -5.74 5.25
C GLU A 135 -12.28 -4.54 5.95
N GLY A 136 -12.28 -3.40 5.25
CA GLY A 136 -11.89 -2.11 5.80
C GLY A 136 -13.12 -1.26 6.11
N SER A 137 -12.99 -0.29 7.02
CA SER A 137 -14.07 0.64 7.36
C SER A 137 -14.33 1.66 6.24
N ASP A 138 -13.32 2.00 5.44
CA ASP A 138 -13.39 3.02 4.39
C ASP A 138 -12.68 2.55 3.12
N GLY A 139 -13.43 2.03 2.17
CA GLY A 139 -12.94 1.65 0.86
C GLY A 139 -12.42 0.22 0.75
N ARG A 140 -11.93 -0.12 -0.44
CA ARG A 140 -11.44 -1.44 -0.77
C ARG A 140 -10.00 -1.61 -0.33
N PHE A 141 -9.74 -2.64 0.45
CA PHE A 141 -8.40 -3.08 0.83
C PHE A 141 -8.14 -4.48 0.30
N LEU A 142 -6.93 -4.68 -0.20
CA LEU A 142 -6.41 -5.99 -0.54
C LEU A 142 -5.15 -6.26 0.29
N ILE A 143 -4.96 -7.52 0.66
CA ILE A 143 -3.76 -7.97 1.37
C ILE A 143 -3.05 -8.98 0.48
N SER A 144 -1.73 -8.83 0.30
CA SER A 144 -0.91 -9.79 -0.44
C SER A 144 -1.03 -11.20 0.15
N TYR A 145 -0.78 -12.23 -0.67
CA TYR A 145 -0.95 -13.63 -0.24
C TYR A 145 -0.09 -13.98 0.98
N ASP A 146 1.10 -13.39 1.09
CA ASP A 146 2.02 -13.58 2.23
C ASP A 146 1.74 -12.60 3.39
N ARG A 147 0.70 -11.77 3.27
CA ARG A 147 0.22 -10.79 4.26
C ARG A 147 1.23 -9.70 4.63
N THR A 148 2.26 -9.49 3.85
CA THR A 148 3.29 -8.46 4.10
C THR A 148 2.92 -7.08 3.55
N LEU A 149 2.05 -7.02 2.55
CA LEU A 149 1.67 -5.80 1.84
C LEU A 149 0.16 -5.57 1.87
N VAL A 150 -0.22 -4.31 1.92
CA VAL A 150 -1.60 -3.85 1.80
C VAL A 150 -1.73 -3.00 0.54
N ILE A 151 -2.77 -3.23 -0.23
CA ILE A 151 -3.15 -2.45 -1.40
C ILE A 151 -4.44 -1.72 -1.06
N LYS A 152 -4.39 -0.40 -1.01
CA LYS A 152 -5.54 0.45 -0.72
C LYS A 152 -6.03 1.11 -2.00
N GLU A 153 -7.32 0.98 -2.29
CA GLU A 153 -7.98 1.81 -3.28
C GLU A 153 -8.19 3.22 -2.69
N VAL A 154 -7.74 4.22 -3.43
CA VAL A 154 -7.76 5.62 -3.00
C VAL A 154 -8.41 6.50 -4.05
N SER A 155 -8.79 7.73 -3.68
CA SER A 155 -9.39 8.69 -4.62
C SER A 155 -8.31 9.38 -5.47
N SER A 156 -8.75 10.06 -6.53
CA SER A 156 -7.88 10.92 -7.34
C SER A 156 -7.31 12.09 -6.53
N GLU A 157 -8.06 12.58 -5.56
CA GLU A 157 -7.65 13.64 -4.63
C GLU A 157 -6.53 13.15 -3.71
N ASP A 158 -6.64 11.93 -3.18
CA ASP A 158 -5.58 11.31 -2.37
C ASP A 158 -4.28 11.17 -3.16
N ILE A 159 -4.38 10.82 -4.44
CA ILE A 159 -3.22 10.77 -5.34
C ILE A 159 -2.60 12.15 -5.54
N ALA A 160 -3.41 13.18 -5.71
CA ALA A 160 -2.93 14.56 -5.83
C ALA A 160 -2.23 15.03 -4.54
N ASP A 161 -2.78 14.72 -3.39
CA ASP A 161 -2.18 15.03 -2.08
C ASP A 161 -0.87 14.27 -1.88
N MET A 162 -0.82 13.00 -2.26
CA MET A 162 0.39 12.17 -2.23
C MET A 162 1.49 12.77 -3.11
N HIS A 163 1.15 13.20 -4.33
CA HIS A 163 2.08 13.87 -5.24
C HIS A 163 2.64 15.16 -4.64
N SER A 164 1.78 15.98 -4.05
CA SER A 164 2.17 17.26 -3.43
C SER A 164 3.15 17.08 -2.28
N ASN A 165 3.03 16.00 -1.54
CA ASN A 165 3.83 15.74 -0.34
C ASN A 165 4.98 14.74 -0.56
N LEU A 166 5.06 14.11 -1.75
CA LEU A 166 5.98 13.00 -1.97
C LEU A 166 7.46 13.40 -1.80
N SER A 167 7.85 14.57 -2.27
CA SER A 167 9.23 15.06 -2.11
C SER A 167 9.59 15.26 -0.63
N ASN A 168 8.72 15.87 0.15
CA ASN A 168 8.91 16.05 1.59
C ASN A 168 8.92 14.71 2.33
N TYR A 169 8.03 13.80 1.97
CA TYR A 169 7.99 12.46 2.53
C TYR A 169 9.27 11.69 2.26
N HIS A 170 9.74 11.70 1.01
CA HIS A 170 11.00 11.04 0.64
C HIS A 170 12.19 11.61 1.41
N GLN A 171 12.32 12.94 1.49
CA GLN A 171 13.40 13.58 2.25
C GLN A 171 13.35 13.17 3.73
N TYR A 172 12.16 13.11 4.30
CA TYR A 172 11.97 12.70 5.68
C TYR A 172 12.40 11.24 5.90
N ILE A 173 12.00 10.33 5.01
CA ILE A 173 12.40 8.92 5.06
C ILE A 173 13.92 8.75 4.94
N VAL A 174 14.56 9.51 4.07
CA VAL A 174 16.02 9.52 3.97
C VAL A 174 16.66 10.00 5.27
N LYS A 175 16.15 11.10 5.84
CA LYS A 175 16.67 11.71 7.08
C LYS A 175 16.55 10.78 8.28
N CYS A 176 15.46 10.05 8.41
CA CYS A 176 15.23 9.11 9.50
C CYS A 176 15.69 7.67 9.20
N HIS A 177 16.33 7.44 8.06
CA HIS A 177 16.80 6.12 7.61
C HIS A 177 15.70 5.05 7.57
N GLY A 178 14.48 5.44 7.20
CA GLY A 178 13.32 4.55 7.19
C GLY A 178 12.77 4.17 8.57
N ASN A 179 13.34 4.70 9.64
CA ASN A 179 12.89 4.43 11.01
C ASN A 179 11.75 5.38 11.41
N THR A 180 10.53 4.99 11.09
CA THR A 180 9.33 5.82 11.24
C THR A 180 8.11 4.98 11.57
N LEU A 181 7.13 5.58 12.23
CA LEU A 181 5.79 5.02 12.45
C LEU A 181 4.81 5.42 11.33
N LEU A 182 5.23 6.28 10.40
CA LEU A 182 4.43 6.62 9.23
C LEU A 182 4.15 5.40 8.37
N PRO A 183 3.08 5.41 7.54
CA PRO A 183 2.90 4.39 6.53
C PRO A 183 4.12 4.32 5.62
N GLN A 184 4.56 3.13 5.29
CA GLN A 184 5.63 2.90 4.31
C GLN A 184 5.01 2.74 2.93
N PHE A 185 4.96 3.82 2.16
CA PHE A 185 4.44 3.82 0.80
C PHE A 185 5.45 3.20 -0.17
N LEU A 186 5.01 2.19 -0.92
CA LEU A 186 5.87 1.33 -1.74
C LEU A 186 5.59 1.45 -3.23
N GLY A 187 4.43 1.93 -3.62
CA GLY A 187 4.03 2.12 -5.00
C GLY A 187 2.69 2.81 -5.12
N MET A 188 2.49 3.52 -6.22
CA MET A 188 1.28 4.28 -6.50
C MET A 188 0.91 4.11 -7.97
N TYR A 189 -0.33 3.68 -8.24
CA TYR A 189 -0.74 3.21 -9.55
C TYR A 189 -2.14 3.68 -9.92
N ARG A 190 -2.39 3.80 -11.22
CA ARG A 190 -3.74 3.93 -11.79
C ARG A 190 -3.99 2.79 -12.75
N VAL A 191 -5.11 2.14 -12.58
CA VAL A 191 -5.60 1.07 -13.45
C VAL A 191 -6.89 1.55 -14.10
N SER A 192 -6.98 1.46 -15.42
CA SER A 192 -8.20 1.80 -16.17
C SER A 192 -8.68 0.57 -16.92
N VAL A 193 -9.87 0.13 -16.59
CA VAL A 193 -10.58 -0.97 -17.23
C VAL A 193 -11.96 -0.47 -17.61
N ASP A 194 -12.40 -0.70 -18.85
CA ASP A 194 -13.71 -0.28 -19.35
C ASP A 194 -14.02 1.22 -19.14
N ASN A 195 -12.97 2.07 -19.27
CA ASN A 195 -12.98 3.52 -19.03
C ASN A 195 -13.24 3.95 -17.58
N GLU A 196 -13.23 3.03 -16.64
CA GLU A 196 -13.23 3.35 -15.21
C GLU A 196 -11.81 3.36 -14.67
N ASP A 197 -11.45 4.46 -14.00
CA ASP A 197 -10.14 4.64 -13.38
C ASP A 197 -10.21 4.25 -11.90
N CYS A 198 -9.28 3.40 -11.49
CA CYS A 198 -9.08 3.02 -10.11
C CYS A 198 -7.65 3.35 -9.69
N TYR A 199 -7.49 3.95 -8.52
CA TYR A 199 -6.19 4.34 -7.99
C TYR A 199 -5.80 3.42 -6.84
N MET A 200 -4.59 2.88 -6.90
CA MET A 200 -4.07 1.90 -5.94
C MET A 200 -2.80 2.42 -5.28
N LEU A 201 -2.77 2.34 -3.97
CA LEU A 201 -1.61 2.67 -3.16
C LEU A 201 -1.15 1.42 -2.43
N VAL A 202 0.10 1.02 -2.65
CA VAL A 202 0.70 -0.14 -1.98
C VAL A 202 1.56 0.34 -0.83
N MET A 203 1.37 -0.27 0.33
CA MET A 203 2.14 0.01 1.54
C MET A 203 2.43 -1.27 2.32
N ARG A 204 3.40 -1.19 3.22
CA ARG A 204 3.67 -2.30 4.13
C ARG A 204 2.48 -2.53 5.06
N ASN A 205 2.12 -3.79 5.29
CA ASN A 205 1.14 -4.11 6.32
C ASN A 205 1.68 -3.70 7.69
N MET A 206 0.91 -2.94 8.46
CA MET A 206 1.26 -2.57 9.83
C MET A 206 1.13 -3.74 10.80
N PHE A 207 0.28 -4.69 10.48
CA PHE A 207 0.11 -5.91 11.26
C PHE A 207 1.08 -6.99 10.80
N SER A 208 1.21 -8.04 11.59
CA SER A 208 2.09 -9.15 11.26
C SER A 208 1.57 -9.95 10.07
N HIS A 209 2.50 -10.48 9.29
CA HIS A 209 2.20 -11.48 8.28
C HIS A 209 1.87 -12.86 8.88
N ARG A 210 2.20 -13.10 10.15
CA ARG A 210 2.08 -14.38 10.84
C ARG A 210 1.19 -14.35 12.08
N LEU A 211 1.35 -13.32 12.92
CA LEU A 211 0.63 -13.20 14.19
C LEU A 211 -0.74 -12.53 13.95
N PRO A 212 -1.87 -13.22 14.15
CA PRO A 212 -3.18 -12.62 13.95
C PRO A 212 -3.45 -11.55 15.01
N VAL A 213 -4.09 -10.45 14.61
CA VAL A 213 -4.55 -9.40 15.51
C VAL A 213 -5.92 -9.79 16.07
N HIS A 214 -6.07 -9.75 17.38
CA HIS A 214 -7.30 -10.12 18.08
C HIS A 214 -8.14 -8.92 18.51
N ARG A 215 -7.51 -7.75 18.70
CA ARG A 215 -8.18 -6.47 19.01
C ARG A 215 -7.52 -5.34 18.24
N LYS A 216 -8.31 -4.38 17.79
CA LYS A 216 -7.85 -3.30 16.93
C LYS A 216 -8.51 -1.98 17.32
N TYR A 217 -7.71 -0.93 17.45
CA TYR A 217 -8.11 0.43 17.82
C TYR A 217 -7.58 1.45 16.82
N ASP A 218 -8.43 2.39 16.47
CA ASP A 218 -8.10 3.61 15.74
C ASP A 218 -8.19 4.80 16.70
N LEU A 219 -7.05 5.35 17.10
CA LEU A 219 -6.96 6.36 18.15
C LEU A 219 -6.56 7.72 17.56
N LYS A 220 -7.37 8.74 17.82
CA LYS A 220 -7.14 10.12 17.34
C LYS A 220 -6.88 11.14 18.44
N GLY A 221 -7.10 10.77 19.69
CA GLY A 221 -7.05 11.73 20.80
C GLY A 221 -8.28 12.64 20.87
N SER A 222 -9.37 12.27 20.20
CA SER A 222 -10.65 12.96 20.23
C SER A 222 -11.69 12.03 20.84
N LEU A 223 -12.62 12.58 21.61
CA LEU A 223 -13.68 11.81 22.27
C LEU A 223 -15.05 11.97 21.60
N VAL A 224 -15.27 13.11 20.92
CA VAL A 224 -16.55 13.38 20.24
C VAL A 224 -16.71 12.47 19.03
N SER A 225 -17.77 11.68 19.03
CA SER A 225 -18.11 10.71 17.96
C SER A 225 -17.00 9.67 17.76
N ARG A 226 -16.28 9.32 18.82
CA ARG A 226 -15.17 8.36 18.80
C ARG A 226 -15.51 7.07 19.55
N GLU A 227 -16.66 6.51 19.21
CA GLU A 227 -17.09 5.17 19.60
C GLU A 227 -17.48 4.39 18.35
N ALA A 228 -17.14 3.11 18.32
CA ALA A 228 -17.50 2.24 17.20
C ALA A 228 -19.03 2.08 17.15
N SER A 229 -19.59 2.09 15.95
CA SER A 229 -21.02 1.86 15.76
C SER A 229 -21.41 0.42 16.12
N ASP A 230 -22.70 0.17 16.41
CA ASP A 230 -23.19 -1.18 16.69
C ASP A 230 -22.93 -2.14 15.52
N LYS A 231 -23.00 -1.65 14.28
CA LYS A 231 -22.64 -2.41 13.07
C LYS A 231 -21.16 -2.80 13.04
N GLU A 232 -20.29 -1.92 13.52
CA GLU A 232 -18.85 -2.22 13.59
C GLU A 232 -18.56 -3.23 14.70
N LYS A 233 -19.19 -3.06 15.87
CA LYS A 233 -18.96 -3.91 17.05
C LYS A 233 -19.34 -5.39 16.85
N VAL A 234 -20.22 -5.70 15.89
CA VAL A 234 -20.64 -7.07 15.58
C VAL A 234 -19.72 -7.79 14.61
N LYS A 235 -18.74 -7.11 14.02
CA LYS A 235 -17.72 -7.72 13.17
C LYS A 235 -16.82 -8.62 14.01
N GLU A 236 -16.22 -9.61 13.37
CA GLU A 236 -15.24 -10.50 14.01
C GLU A 236 -14.05 -9.74 14.59
N LEU A 237 -13.50 -8.77 13.82
CA LEU A 237 -12.45 -7.89 14.25
C LEU A 237 -12.87 -6.42 14.07
N PRO A 238 -13.63 -5.86 15.01
CA PRO A 238 -14.10 -4.49 14.90
C PRO A 238 -12.96 -3.48 15.03
N THR A 239 -13.06 -2.38 14.30
CA THR A 239 -12.19 -1.21 14.52
C THR A 239 -12.79 -0.38 15.63
N LEU A 240 -12.26 -0.54 16.84
CA LEU A 240 -12.64 0.23 18.02
C LEU A 240 -11.96 1.60 18.01
N LYS A 241 -12.49 2.54 18.78
CA LYS A 241 -12.05 3.93 18.79
C LYS A 241 -11.69 4.40 20.20
N ASP A 242 -11.38 5.69 20.35
CA ASP A 242 -10.91 6.28 21.59
C ASP A 242 -11.81 6.02 22.79
N MET A 243 -13.13 6.20 22.64
CA MET A 243 -14.07 5.93 23.74
C MET A 243 -14.14 4.47 24.11
N ASP A 244 -14.07 3.57 23.12
CA ASP A 244 -14.05 2.12 23.38
C ASP A 244 -12.76 1.74 24.14
N PHE A 245 -11.64 2.34 23.79
CA PHE A 245 -10.37 2.13 24.47
C PHE A 245 -10.45 2.52 25.95
N LEU A 246 -10.98 3.70 26.23
CA LEU A 246 -11.16 4.19 27.60
C LEU A 246 -12.19 3.36 28.39
N ASN A 247 -13.34 3.06 27.79
CA ASN A 247 -14.40 2.30 28.44
C ASN A 247 -14.00 0.87 28.80
N LYS A 248 -13.11 0.27 28.00
CA LYS A 248 -12.56 -1.07 28.25
C LYS A 248 -11.38 -1.07 29.21
N ASN A 249 -10.95 0.10 29.69
CA ASN A 249 -9.74 0.27 30.50
C ASN A 249 -8.51 -0.38 29.86
N GLN A 250 -8.44 -0.32 28.52
CA GLN A 250 -7.32 -0.88 27.76
C GLN A 250 -6.05 -0.08 28.04
N LYS A 251 -4.92 -0.77 28.20
CA LYS A 251 -3.60 -0.19 28.31
C LYS A 251 -2.60 -0.95 27.45
N VAL A 252 -1.49 -0.30 27.11
CA VAL A 252 -0.35 -0.89 26.44
C VAL A 252 0.76 -1.08 27.44
N TYR A 253 1.21 -2.31 27.60
CA TYR A 253 2.20 -2.72 28.62
C TYR A 253 3.52 -3.06 27.94
N ILE A 254 4.36 -2.07 27.72
CA ILE A 254 5.70 -2.25 27.14
C ILE A 254 6.77 -1.76 28.12
N GLY A 255 8.02 -2.16 27.90
CA GLY A 255 9.16 -1.71 28.71
C GLY A 255 9.37 -0.19 28.60
N GLU A 256 9.98 0.40 29.63
CA GLU A 256 10.23 1.86 29.68
C GLU A 256 11.13 2.33 28.52
N GLU A 257 12.13 1.55 28.14
CA GLU A 257 13.00 1.90 27.01
C GLU A 257 12.26 1.82 25.66
N GLU A 258 11.45 0.80 25.44
CA GLU A 258 10.62 0.67 24.24
C GLU A 258 9.59 1.80 24.17
N LYS A 259 8.97 2.16 25.29
CA LYS A 259 8.05 3.29 25.39
C LYS A 259 8.73 4.59 25.01
N LYS A 260 9.91 4.85 25.58
CA LYS A 260 10.69 6.05 25.29
C LYS A 260 11.05 6.15 23.80
N VAL A 261 11.58 5.08 23.22
CA VAL A 261 11.94 5.03 21.79
C VAL A 261 10.72 5.23 20.91
N PHE A 262 9.60 4.59 21.25
CA PHE A 262 8.34 4.74 20.52
C PHE A 262 7.83 6.19 20.56
N LEU A 263 7.78 6.81 21.74
CA LEU A 263 7.26 8.17 21.88
C LEU A 263 8.18 9.22 21.21
N GLU A 264 9.48 9.03 21.25
CA GLU A 264 10.42 9.90 20.53
C GLU A 264 10.20 9.82 19.00
N LYS A 265 10.03 8.61 18.49
CA LYS A 265 9.72 8.38 17.08
C LYS A 265 8.37 8.97 16.68
N LEU A 266 7.34 8.73 17.48
CA LEU A 266 6.00 9.28 17.27
C LEU A 266 6.01 10.81 17.25
N LYS A 267 6.67 11.43 18.20
CA LYS A 267 6.78 12.89 18.30
C LYS A 267 7.45 13.49 17.06
N ARG A 268 8.54 12.89 16.61
CA ARG A 268 9.23 13.32 15.39
C ARG A 268 8.35 13.19 14.15
N ASP A 269 7.62 12.08 14.01
CA ASP A 269 6.70 11.85 12.88
C ASP A 269 5.52 12.82 12.91
N VAL A 270 4.98 13.11 14.08
CA VAL A 270 3.88 14.08 14.25
C VAL A 270 4.35 15.51 13.95
N GLU A 271 5.55 15.90 14.35
CA GLU A 271 6.14 17.18 13.96
C GLU A 271 6.24 17.32 12.42
N PHE A 272 6.67 16.26 11.74
CA PHE A 272 6.70 16.23 10.28
C PHE A 272 5.29 16.44 9.69
N LEU A 273 4.27 15.79 10.23
CA LEU A 273 2.88 15.96 9.78
C LEU A 273 2.36 17.39 10.02
N VAL A 274 2.73 18.00 11.12
CA VAL A 274 2.40 19.43 11.39
C VAL A 274 3.04 20.35 10.35
N GLN A 275 4.29 20.14 10.00
CA GLN A 275 4.98 20.92 8.96
C GLN A 275 4.28 20.83 7.60
N LEU A 276 3.69 19.69 7.28
CA LEU A 276 2.88 19.49 6.07
C LEU A 276 1.44 19.95 6.21
N LYS A 277 1.04 20.48 7.37
CA LYS A 277 -0.34 20.87 7.69
C LYS A 277 -1.34 19.71 7.53
N ILE A 278 -0.91 18.52 7.86
CA ILE A 278 -1.74 17.31 7.86
C ILE A 278 -2.37 17.15 9.23
N MET A 279 -3.62 16.71 9.24
CA MET A 279 -4.40 16.44 10.43
C MET A 279 -5.30 15.22 10.22
N ASP A 280 -6.06 14.85 11.23
CA ASP A 280 -7.06 13.77 11.18
C ASP A 280 -6.46 12.35 11.00
N TYR A 281 -5.14 12.22 11.17
CA TYR A 281 -4.47 10.93 11.23
C TYR A 281 -4.75 10.22 12.55
N SER A 282 -4.52 8.92 12.55
CA SER A 282 -4.75 8.06 13.72
C SER A 282 -3.53 7.24 14.05
N LEU A 283 -3.44 6.80 15.30
CA LEU A 283 -2.62 5.65 15.67
C LEU A 283 -3.47 4.39 15.52
N LEU A 284 -3.07 3.51 14.63
CA LEU A 284 -3.61 2.17 14.54
C LEU A 284 -2.89 1.29 15.56
N LEU A 285 -3.65 0.74 16.50
CA LEU A 285 -3.16 -0.20 17.50
C LEU A 285 -3.80 -1.57 17.28
N GLY A 286 -2.99 -2.55 16.92
CA GLY A 286 -3.39 -3.96 16.87
C GLY A 286 -2.79 -4.71 18.05
N ILE A 287 -3.54 -5.63 18.63
CA ILE A 287 -3.12 -6.43 19.77
C ILE A 287 -3.25 -7.91 19.41
N HIS A 288 -2.13 -8.61 19.42
CA HIS A 288 -2.06 -10.06 19.34
C HIS A 288 -1.93 -10.64 20.74
N ASP A 289 -2.86 -11.48 21.13
CA ASP A 289 -2.81 -12.26 22.36
C ASP A 289 -2.01 -13.54 22.10
N ILE A 290 -0.84 -13.67 22.75
CA ILE A 290 0.08 -14.78 22.51
C ILE A 290 -0.53 -16.12 22.94
N ILE A 291 -1.29 -16.15 24.03
CA ILE A 291 -1.91 -17.37 24.53
C ILE A 291 -3.01 -17.81 23.57
N ARG A 292 -3.91 -16.90 23.21
CA ARG A 292 -5.00 -17.17 22.26
C ARG A 292 -4.46 -17.57 20.87
N GLY A 293 -3.38 -16.94 20.41
CA GLY A 293 -2.74 -17.25 19.13
C GLY A 293 -1.99 -18.56 19.09
N SER A 294 -1.74 -19.23 20.24
CA SER A 294 -1.12 -20.54 20.33
C SER A 294 -2.11 -21.69 20.55
N GLU A 295 -3.40 -21.38 20.75
CA GLU A 295 -4.46 -22.38 20.77
C GLU A 295 -4.70 -22.92 19.35
N PRO A 296 -4.79 -24.26 19.15
CA PRO A 296 -5.16 -24.81 17.86
C PRO A 296 -6.56 -24.30 17.48
N GLU A 297 -6.71 -23.77 16.27
CA GLU A 297 -8.02 -23.43 15.74
C GLU A 297 -8.86 -24.71 15.74
N GLU A 298 -10.03 -24.70 16.44
CA GLU A 298 -11.02 -25.74 16.27
C GLU A 298 -11.46 -25.74 14.81
N GLU A 299 -11.08 -26.78 14.08
CA GLU A 299 -11.46 -26.98 12.69
C GLU A 299 -12.99 -26.95 12.60
N GLY A 300 -13.56 -25.85 12.14
CA GLY A 300 -14.91 -25.82 11.63
C GLY A 300 -15.05 -26.80 10.47
N PRO A 301 -16.24 -27.38 10.23
CA PRO A 301 -16.41 -28.47 9.29
C PRO A 301 -15.89 -28.06 7.90
N ALA A 302 -14.93 -28.83 7.40
CA ALA A 302 -14.32 -28.68 6.10
C ALA A 302 -15.39 -28.66 5.02
N ARG A 303 -15.45 -27.56 4.24
CA ARG A 303 -16.10 -27.58 2.94
C ARG A 303 -15.20 -28.38 2.02
N GLU A 304 -15.65 -29.56 1.65
CA GLU A 304 -15.10 -30.35 0.58
C GLU A 304 -15.26 -29.57 -0.74
N GLU A 305 -14.17 -28.95 -1.22
CA GLU A 305 -14.08 -28.59 -2.62
C GLU A 305 -13.39 -29.74 -3.34
N GLU A 306 -14.17 -30.44 -4.12
CA GLU A 306 -13.69 -31.46 -5.05
C GLU A 306 -12.72 -30.81 -6.05
N ALA A 307 -11.45 -31.14 -5.94
CA ALA A 307 -10.45 -30.87 -6.96
C ALA A 307 -10.07 -32.19 -7.62
N GLU A 308 -10.65 -32.46 -8.77
CA GLU A 308 -10.11 -33.46 -9.71
C GLU A 308 -8.81 -32.95 -10.33
N GLY A 309 -7.75 -33.69 -10.20
CA GLY A 309 -6.49 -33.40 -10.88
C GLY A 309 -5.39 -34.40 -10.47
N GLU A 310 -5.27 -35.45 -11.25
CA GLU A 310 -4.25 -36.49 -11.17
C GLU A 310 -2.82 -35.95 -11.19
N GLY A 311 -1.94 -36.47 -10.37
CA GLY A 311 -0.49 -36.24 -10.43
C GLY A 311 0.24 -36.86 -9.25
N ASP A 312 0.52 -38.15 -9.39
CA ASP A 312 1.36 -38.98 -8.56
C ASP A 312 2.73 -38.36 -8.28
N CYS A 313 3.10 -38.26 -7.00
CA CYS A 313 4.45 -38.54 -6.49
C CYS A 313 4.44 -38.65 -4.96
N GLY A 314 4.59 -39.86 -4.50
CA GLY A 314 4.68 -40.17 -3.08
C GLY A 314 5.93 -39.62 -2.43
N LEU A 315 5.72 -39.06 -1.24
CA LEU A 315 6.71 -39.04 -0.14
C LEU A 315 5.92 -38.83 1.15
N THR A 316 5.82 -39.91 1.91
CA THR A 316 5.29 -39.96 3.26
C THR A 316 6.22 -39.21 4.20
N GLY A 317 5.81 -38.00 4.63
CA GLY A 317 6.34 -37.29 5.78
C GLY A 317 5.21 -36.99 6.76
N PRO A 318 5.48 -36.86 8.07
CA PRO A 318 4.45 -36.63 9.07
C PRO A 318 3.69 -35.34 8.79
N PRO A 319 2.40 -35.27 9.14
CA PRO A 319 1.59 -34.08 8.84
C PRO A 319 2.20 -32.88 9.55
N ALA A 320 2.74 -31.96 8.77
CA ALA A 320 3.10 -30.64 9.25
C ALA A 320 1.81 -29.95 9.72
N LEU A 321 1.81 -29.48 10.94
CA LEU A 321 0.78 -28.63 11.51
C LEU A 321 0.48 -27.48 10.55
N VAL A 322 -0.61 -27.62 9.81
CA VAL A 322 -1.16 -26.59 8.95
C VAL A 322 -1.93 -25.63 9.83
N GLY A 323 -1.23 -24.75 10.47
CA GLY A 323 -1.75 -23.59 11.20
C GLY A 323 -0.95 -22.35 10.83
N SER A 324 -0.30 -22.38 9.70
CA SER A 324 0.51 -21.30 9.22
C SER A 324 -0.07 -20.85 7.90
N TYR A 325 -0.51 -19.62 7.85
CA TYR A 325 -0.64 -18.91 6.62
C TYR A 325 0.69 -19.11 5.86
N GLY A 326 0.67 -20.02 4.89
CA GLY A 326 1.89 -20.49 4.25
C GLY A 326 2.63 -19.35 3.58
N THR A 327 3.61 -18.83 4.27
CA THR A 327 4.59 -17.99 3.63
C THR A 327 5.37 -18.88 2.68
N SER A 328 5.22 -18.60 1.41
CA SER A 328 6.08 -19.20 0.40
C SER A 328 7.54 -18.90 0.74
N PRO A 329 8.48 -19.80 0.45
CA PRO A 329 9.91 -19.50 0.54
C PRO A 329 10.35 -18.36 -0.40
N GLU A 330 9.45 -17.85 -1.23
CA GLU A 330 9.64 -16.73 -2.13
C GLU A 330 8.75 -15.55 -1.69
N GLY A 331 9.25 -14.34 -1.70
CA GLY A 331 8.58 -13.12 -1.26
C GLY A 331 9.17 -12.53 0.02
N ILE A 332 8.59 -11.43 0.51
CA ILE A 332 9.11 -10.67 1.66
C ILE A 332 9.11 -11.53 2.94
N GLY A 333 8.07 -12.34 3.13
CA GLY A 333 7.95 -13.25 4.28
C GLY A 333 8.78 -14.52 4.20
N GLY A 334 9.29 -14.88 3.00
CA GLY A 334 9.93 -16.17 2.75
C GLY A 334 11.31 -16.35 3.44
N TYR A 335 11.97 -15.24 3.72
CA TYR A 335 13.30 -15.23 4.31
C TYR A 335 13.36 -15.85 5.72
N ILE A 336 12.26 -15.80 6.46
CA ILE A 336 12.19 -16.29 7.85
C ILE A 336 12.18 -17.80 7.91
N HIS A 337 11.48 -18.47 7.00
CA HIS A 337 11.30 -19.91 7.03
C HIS A 337 12.58 -20.70 6.74
N SER A 338 13.59 -20.06 6.13
CA SER A 338 14.84 -20.71 5.79
C SER A 338 15.82 -20.83 6.96
N HIS A 339 15.62 -20.09 8.07
CA HIS A 339 16.64 -19.96 9.11
C HIS A 339 16.25 -20.49 10.49
N ARG A 340 15.02 -20.29 10.94
CA ARG A 340 14.58 -20.71 12.28
C ARG A 340 13.05 -20.73 12.37
N PRO A 341 12.44 -21.82 12.91
CA PRO A 341 11.03 -21.77 13.26
C PRO A 341 10.79 -20.78 14.40
N LEU A 342 9.80 -19.91 14.23
CA LEU A 342 9.40 -18.93 15.24
C LEU A 342 8.39 -19.55 16.22
N GLY A 343 8.61 -19.31 17.51
CA GLY A 343 7.71 -19.72 18.59
C GLY A 343 6.49 -18.77 18.73
N PRO A 344 5.60 -19.07 19.71
CA PRO A 344 4.44 -18.24 19.99
C PRO A 344 4.84 -16.78 20.31
N GLY A 345 4.24 -15.81 19.63
CA GLY A 345 4.50 -14.39 19.81
C GLY A 345 5.89 -13.91 19.36
N GLU A 346 6.70 -14.77 18.76
CA GLU A 346 7.98 -14.36 18.18
C GLU A 346 7.76 -13.74 16.80
N PHE A 347 8.54 -12.73 16.48
CA PHE A 347 8.53 -12.04 15.18
C PHE A 347 9.93 -11.56 14.81
N GLU A 348 10.15 -11.34 13.51
CA GLU A 348 11.36 -10.71 13.00
C GLU A 348 11.11 -9.22 12.81
N SER A 349 11.83 -8.37 13.55
CA SER A 349 11.61 -6.92 13.58
C SER A 349 11.87 -6.21 12.26
N PHE A 350 12.63 -6.81 11.34
CA PHE A 350 12.85 -6.26 10.01
C PHE A 350 11.70 -6.55 9.03
N ILE A 351 10.78 -7.44 9.37
CA ILE A 351 9.55 -7.72 8.60
C ILE A 351 8.34 -7.12 9.31
N ASP A 352 8.13 -7.44 10.58
CA ASP A 352 7.07 -6.86 11.41
C ASP A 352 7.60 -5.59 12.09
N VAL A 353 7.84 -4.57 11.30
CA VAL A 353 8.55 -3.34 11.72
C VAL A 353 7.79 -2.50 12.74
N TYR A 354 6.48 -2.71 12.86
CA TYR A 354 5.61 -1.99 13.81
C TYR A 354 5.35 -2.77 15.10
N ALA A 355 5.93 -3.95 15.25
CA ALA A 355 5.66 -4.84 16.37
C ALA A 355 6.51 -4.51 17.59
N ILE A 356 5.88 -4.51 18.76
CA ILE A 356 6.53 -4.40 20.07
C ILE A 356 5.92 -5.46 21.00
N ARG A 357 6.76 -6.28 21.63
CA ARG A 357 6.31 -7.28 22.58
C ARG A 357 5.99 -6.62 23.95
N SER A 358 4.98 -7.15 24.65
CA SER A 358 4.67 -6.74 26.02
C SER A 358 5.87 -6.94 26.96
N ALA A 359 5.99 -6.08 27.97
CA ALA A 359 7.03 -6.17 28.99
C ALA A 359 6.92 -7.47 29.79
N GLU A 360 8.05 -7.91 30.36
CA GLU A 360 8.03 -8.94 31.38
C GLU A 360 7.22 -8.44 32.59
N GLY A 361 6.33 -9.29 33.10
CA GLY A 361 5.45 -8.92 34.20
C GLY A 361 4.19 -8.15 33.80
N ALA A 362 3.95 -7.95 32.50
CA ALA A 362 2.66 -7.45 32.02
C ALA A 362 1.52 -8.42 32.41
N PRO A 363 0.30 -7.91 32.66
CA PRO A 363 -0.83 -8.76 33.07
C PRO A 363 -1.23 -9.80 32.02
N GLN A 364 -0.92 -9.53 30.76
CA GLN A 364 -1.14 -10.45 29.63
C GLN A 364 0.08 -10.45 28.71
N LYS A 365 0.36 -11.60 28.11
CA LYS A 365 1.42 -11.74 27.10
C LYS A 365 0.85 -11.35 25.73
N GLU A 366 1.29 -10.23 25.23
CA GLU A 366 0.76 -9.63 24.00
C GLU A 366 1.89 -9.15 23.10
N VAL A 367 1.58 -8.98 21.82
CA VAL A 367 2.37 -8.22 20.85
C VAL A 367 1.52 -7.08 20.34
N TYR A 368 2.07 -5.88 20.39
CA TYR A 368 1.40 -4.66 19.93
C TYR A 368 1.95 -4.25 18.57
N PHE A 369 1.04 -3.88 17.67
CA PHE A 369 1.36 -3.30 16.38
C PHE A 369 0.87 -1.87 16.39
N MET A 370 1.78 -0.91 16.31
CA MET A 370 1.44 0.51 16.42
C MET A 370 2.06 1.30 15.28
N GLY A 371 1.24 1.99 14.51
CA GLY A 371 1.67 2.85 13.43
C GLY A 371 0.65 3.94 13.10
N LEU A 372 1.10 4.98 12.43
CA LEU A 372 0.26 6.07 11.98
C LEU A 372 -0.46 5.70 10.69
N ILE A 373 -1.74 6.05 10.57
CA ILE A 373 -2.57 5.86 9.38
C ILE A 373 -3.29 7.15 9.01
N ASP A 374 -3.83 7.21 7.79
CA ASP A 374 -4.64 8.32 7.27
C ASP A 374 -3.91 9.67 7.27
N ILE A 375 -2.68 9.67 6.76
CA ILE A 375 -1.81 10.85 6.76
C ILE A 375 -1.98 11.75 5.52
N LEU A 376 -3.05 11.59 4.73
CA LEU A 376 -3.23 12.36 3.49
C LEU A 376 -4.21 13.54 3.61
N THR A 377 -4.83 13.73 4.77
CA THR A 377 -5.81 14.81 4.96
C THR A 377 -5.14 16.15 5.22
N GLN A 378 -5.24 17.05 4.26
CA GLN A 378 -4.74 18.43 4.37
C GLN A 378 -5.73 19.34 5.13
N TYR A 379 -5.20 20.31 5.89
CA TYR A 379 -5.99 21.35 6.52
C TYR A 379 -6.23 22.48 5.52
N ASP A 380 -7.27 22.37 4.73
CA ASP A 380 -7.70 23.30 3.71
C ASP A 380 -8.96 24.12 4.13
N ALA A 381 -9.48 24.93 3.22
CA ALA A 381 -10.68 25.75 3.46
C ALA A 381 -11.91 24.92 3.82
N LYS A 382 -12.08 23.72 3.23
CA LYS A 382 -13.18 22.79 3.53
C LYS A 382 -13.09 22.27 4.97
N LYS A 383 -11.89 21.91 5.41
CA LYS A 383 -11.64 21.47 6.78
C LYS A 383 -11.81 22.61 7.80
N LYS A 384 -11.41 23.84 7.45
CA LYS A 384 -11.65 25.01 8.27
C LYS A 384 -13.16 25.27 8.47
N ALA A 385 -13.95 25.16 7.41
CA ALA A 385 -15.40 25.30 7.47
C ALA A 385 -16.05 24.19 8.33
N ALA A 386 -15.59 22.94 8.16
CA ALA A 386 -16.04 21.81 8.98
C ALA A 386 -15.69 21.98 10.47
N HIS A 387 -14.51 22.52 10.77
CA HIS A 387 -14.10 22.87 12.14
C HIS A 387 -15.05 23.90 12.74
N ALA A 388 -15.31 24.99 12.05
CA ALA A 388 -16.23 26.05 12.51
C ALA A 388 -17.65 25.48 12.77
N ALA A 389 -18.18 24.67 11.86
CA ALA A 389 -19.49 24.04 12.03
C ALA A 389 -19.55 23.11 13.24
N LYS A 390 -18.52 22.29 13.45
CA LYS A 390 -18.43 21.39 14.62
C LYS A 390 -18.28 22.15 15.93
N THR A 391 -17.53 23.25 15.94
CA THR A 391 -17.38 24.11 17.11
C THR A 391 -18.71 24.75 17.51
N VAL A 392 -19.51 25.18 16.53
CA VAL A 392 -20.85 25.70 16.79
C VAL A 392 -21.76 24.62 17.33
N LYS A 393 -21.69 23.40 16.81
CA LYS A 393 -22.56 22.29 17.24
C LYS A 393 -22.21 21.74 18.61
N HIS A 394 -20.94 21.65 18.96
CA HIS A 394 -20.44 20.96 20.17
C HIS A 394 -19.86 21.89 21.25
N GLY A 395 -19.76 23.18 20.95
CA GLY A 395 -19.20 24.20 21.85
C GLY A 395 -17.68 24.40 21.66
N ALA A 396 -17.25 25.59 22.02
CA ALA A 396 -15.82 25.92 22.05
C ALA A 396 -15.16 25.15 23.19
N GLY A 397 -14.22 24.30 22.87
CA GLY A 397 -13.55 23.41 23.84
C GLY A 397 -13.96 21.94 23.77
N ALA A 398 -14.93 21.59 22.91
CA ALA A 398 -15.22 20.20 22.63
C ALA A 398 -14.00 19.52 21.95
N GLU A 399 -13.68 18.30 22.38
CA GLU A 399 -12.56 17.52 21.83
C GLU A 399 -12.95 16.89 20.48
N ILE A 400 -13.14 17.72 19.48
CA ILE A 400 -13.45 17.31 18.09
C ILE A 400 -12.18 16.99 17.32
N SER A 401 -12.25 16.08 16.35
CA SER A 401 -11.08 15.68 15.54
C SER A 401 -10.63 16.77 14.56
N THR A 402 -11.54 17.62 14.10
CA THR A 402 -11.23 18.68 13.12
C THR A 402 -10.82 19.97 13.82
N VAL A 403 -9.53 20.16 14.03
CA VAL A 403 -8.91 21.34 14.66
C VAL A 403 -7.66 21.76 13.86
N HIS A 404 -6.99 22.84 14.27
CA HIS A 404 -5.72 23.21 13.62
C HIS A 404 -4.65 22.13 13.78
N PRO A 405 -3.74 21.96 12.81
CA PRO A 405 -2.72 20.91 12.82
C PRO A 405 -1.89 20.85 14.12
N GLU A 406 -1.48 21.99 14.66
CA GLU A 406 -0.70 22.08 15.90
C GLU A 406 -1.53 21.64 17.12
N GLN A 407 -2.76 22.09 17.20
CA GLN A 407 -3.70 21.71 18.26
C GLN A 407 -4.04 20.22 18.18
N TYR A 408 -4.27 19.72 16.98
CA TYR A 408 -4.50 18.30 16.73
C TYR A 408 -3.33 17.46 17.19
N ALA A 409 -2.11 17.84 16.80
CA ALA A 409 -0.88 17.16 17.17
C ALA A 409 -0.67 17.11 18.68
N LYS A 410 -0.86 18.23 19.37
CA LYS A 410 -0.72 18.29 20.83
C LYS A 410 -1.68 17.35 21.53
N ARG A 411 -2.95 17.41 21.18
CA ARG A 411 -3.99 16.56 21.77
C ARG A 411 -3.76 15.08 21.45
N PHE A 412 -3.37 14.77 20.22
CA PHE A 412 -3.02 13.43 19.81
C PHE A 412 -1.87 12.87 20.63
N LEU A 413 -0.77 13.61 20.76
CA LEU A 413 0.40 13.19 21.54
C LEU A 413 0.08 13.05 23.03
N ASP A 414 -0.71 13.95 23.61
CA ASP A 414 -1.15 13.86 25.01
C ASP A 414 -1.96 12.58 25.24
N PHE A 415 -2.90 12.26 24.34
CA PHE A 415 -3.70 11.04 24.45
C PHE A 415 -2.84 9.78 24.32
N ILE A 416 -1.99 9.72 23.30
CA ILE A 416 -1.15 8.53 23.05
C ILE A 416 -0.12 8.33 24.16
N THR A 417 0.43 9.38 24.74
CA THR A 417 1.33 9.25 25.90
C THR A 417 0.64 8.56 27.07
N ASN A 418 -0.67 8.72 27.21
CA ASN A 418 -1.47 8.16 28.32
C ASN A 418 -2.06 6.77 28.04
N ILE A 419 -1.83 6.16 26.87
CA ILE A 419 -2.29 4.79 26.61
C ILE A 419 -1.42 3.72 27.30
N PHE A 420 -0.22 4.07 27.68
CA PHE A 420 0.72 3.16 28.33
C PHE A 420 0.42 3.03 29.83
N ALA A 421 0.67 1.83 30.36
CA ALA A 421 0.51 1.54 31.78
C ALA A 421 1.69 2.09 32.59
#